data_76956abaa32e90709181461e3363e5bd
#
_entry.id   76956abaa32e90709181461e3363e5bd
#
_cell.length_a   1.000
_cell.length_b   1.000
_cell.length_c   1.000
_cell.angle_alpha   90.00
_cell.angle_beta   90.00
_cell.angle_gamma   90.00
#
_symmetry.space_group_name_H-M   'P 1'
#
loop_
_entity.id
_entity.type
_entity.pdbx_description
1 polymer ?
#
loop_
_entity_poly.entity_id
_entity_poly.type
_entity_poly.pdbx_seq_one_letter_code
_entity_poly.pdbx_strand_id
1 'polypeptide(L)'
;AEGDQRASFIPFARWDENDDERTHLDLREAYWAHEGLSYKGMDIELLIGINKVFWGVTESVHLVDIINQTDLVEDLDQEDKLGQPMVNLAVQKDWGLLNVYILPYFRERTFPGVDGRFRAPLPVNWDDAEYESGDKDKHVDFALRYSHYFGDVDVGLYYFRGTNREPRLEVAPNGRELTPFYDQVDQVGLDLQYTKDAWLWKLEAIVRDGYDESFMASVAGFEYTFYQVYESDADIGFLMEYQYDERSSREPA
;
A
#
# COMPACT_ATOMS: atom_id res chain seq x y z
N ALA A 1 -10.65 9.62 -31.58
CA ALA A 1 -10.09 10.45 -30.54
C ALA A 1 -8.60 10.10 -30.42
N GLU A 2 -7.70 11.03 -30.65
CA GLU A 2 -6.29 10.88 -30.29
C GLU A 2 -6.26 10.97 -28.76
N GLY A 3 -5.93 9.85 -28.10
CA GLY A 3 -5.71 9.83 -26.66
C GLY A 3 -4.35 10.44 -26.32
N ASP A 4 -4.24 11.02 -25.13
CA ASP A 4 -2.98 11.54 -24.64
C ASP A 4 -2.10 10.40 -24.13
N GLN A 5 -0.80 10.49 -24.38
CA GLN A 5 0.20 9.53 -23.90
C GLN A 5 1.05 10.20 -22.82
N ARG A 6 1.24 9.49 -21.71
CA ARG A 6 2.09 9.92 -20.60
C ARG A 6 3.13 8.83 -20.32
N ALA A 7 4.34 9.25 -20.00
CA ALA A 7 5.39 8.37 -19.51
C ALA A 7 6.06 8.99 -18.30
N SER A 8 6.40 8.17 -17.32
CA SER A 8 7.20 8.55 -16.16
C SER A 8 8.46 7.69 -16.10
N PHE A 9 9.56 8.28 -15.65
CA PHE A 9 10.80 7.56 -15.36
C PHE A 9 11.49 8.22 -14.17
N ILE A 10 11.44 7.55 -13.01
CA ILE A 10 11.99 8.03 -11.73
C ILE A 10 12.99 6.99 -11.21
N PRO A 11 14.27 7.10 -11.59
CA PRO A 11 15.34 6.30 -11.00
C PRO A 11 15.66 6.81 -9.60
N PHE A 12 16.05 5.89 -8.73
CA PHE A 12 16.47 6.18 -7.37
C PHE A 12 17.86 5.59 -7.11
N ALA A 13 18.69 6.33 -6.40
CA ALA A 13 20.01 5.87 -5.99
C ALA A 13 20.30 6.39 -4.58
N ARG A 14 20.75 5.49 -3.70
CA ARG A 14 21.17 5.82 -2.35
C ARG A 14 22.54 5.23 -2.07
N TRP A 15 23.35 5.97 -1.35
CA TRP A 15 24.61 5.51 -0.79
C TRP A 15 24.58 5.74 0.72
N ASP A 16 24.85 4.69 1.48
CA ASP A 16 24.99 4.74 2.94
C ASP A 16 26.34 4.10 3.32
N GLU A 17 27.13 4.80 4.13
CA GLU A 17 28.46 4.32 4.54
C GLU A 17 28.41 3.30 5.69
N ASN A 18 27.26 3.18 6.36
CA ASN A 18 27.11 2.38 7.56
C ASN A 18 26.24 1.14 7.38
N ASP A 19 25.39 1.13 6.35
CA ASP A 19 24.47 0.03 6.09
C ASP A 19 24.46 -0.28 4.60
N ASP A 20 25.07 -1.40 4.23
CA ASP A 20 25.18 -1.83 2.83
C ASP A 20 23.81 -2.10 2.20
N GLU A 21 22.81 -2.56 2.98
CA GLU A 21 21.45 -2.78 2.50
C GLU A 21 20.74 -1.47 2.11
N ARG A 22 21.18 -0.36 2.66
CA ARG A 22 20.72 0.98 2.29
C ARG A 22 21.45 1.55 1.07
N THR A 23 22.53 0.93 0.63
CA THR A 23 23.25 1.30 -0.61
C THR A 23 22.67 0.55 -1.78
N HIS A 24 21.73 1.16 -2.49
CA HIS A 24 21.05 0.49 -3.59
C HIS A 24 20.61 1.43 -4.71
N LEU A 25 20.34 0.82 -5.84
CA LEU A 25 19.70 1.44 -7.00
C LEU A 25 18.31 0.87 -7.16
N ASP A 26 17.33 1.72 -7.39
CA ASP A 26 15.95 1.29 -7.61
C ASP A 26 15.30 2.08 -8.74
N LEU A 27 14.17 1.58 -9.20
CA LEU A 27 13.30 2.23 -10.15
C LEU A 27 11.94 2.46 -9.50
N ARG A 28 11.73 3.68 -9.01
CA ARG A 28 10.51 4.05 -8.29
C ARG A 28 9.30 4.08 -9.22
N GLU A 29 9.49 4.66 -10.41
CA GLU A 29 8.49 4.66 -11.47
C GLU A 29 9.17 4.50 -12.83
N ALA A 30 8.58 3.67 -13.68
CA ALA A 30 8.93 3.55 -15.10
C ALA A 30 7.73 2.99 -15.85
N TYR A 31 6.82 3.85 -16.26
CA TYR A 31 5.60 3.42 -16.92
C TYR A 31 5.28 4.25 -18.17
N TRP A 32 4.47 3.65 -19.02
CA TRP A 32 3.75 4.32 -20.08
C TRP A 32 2.25 4.20 -19.81
N ALA A 33 1.52 5.29 -20.00
CA ALA A 33 0.08 5.33 -19.89
C ALA A 33 -0.54 5.93 -21.15
N HIS A 34 -1.68 5.40 -21.54
CA HIS A 34 -2.51 5.90 -22.61
C HIS A 34 -3.88 6.27 -22.06
N GLU A 35 -4.16 7.56 -22.07
CA GLU A 35 -5.38 8.19 -21.54
C GLU A 35 -6.32 8.59 -22.70
N GLY A 36 -7.57 8.86 -22.37
CA GLY A 36 -8.54 9.42 -23.34
C GLY A 36 -9.10 8.41 -24.36
N LEU A 37 -8.89 7.11 -24.15
CA LEU A 37 -9.66 6.12 -24.87
C LEU A 37 -11.13 6.20 -24.44
N SER A 38 -12.04 6.32 -25.38
CA SER A 38 -13.47 6.37 -25.06
C SER A 38 -14.23 5.24 -25.75
N TYR A 39 -15.00 4.49 -24.98
CA TYR A 39 -15.87 3.44 -25.49
C TYR A 39 -17.25 3.48 -24.81
N LYS A 40 -18.30 3.65 -25.59
CA LYS A 40 -19.69 3.73 -25.11
C LYS A 40 -19.91 4.76 -24.00
N GLY A 41 -19.20 5.90 -24.07
CA GLY A 41 -19.28 6.96 -23.06
C GLY A 41 -18.57 6.61 -21.74
N MET A 42 -17.67 5.64 -21.75
CA MET A 42 -16.72 5.36 -20.68
C MET A 42 -15.36 5.91 -21.09
N ASP A 43 -14.66 6.56 -20.14
CA ASP A 43 -13.28 6.97 -20.32
C ASP A 43 -12.38 5.84 -19.81
N ILE A 44 -11.38 5.48 -20.60
CA ILE A 44 -10.52 4.32 -20.37
C ILE A 44 -9.07 4.80 -20.37
N GLU A 45 -8.32 4.39 -19.35
CA GLU A 45 -6.87 4.55 -19.27
C GLU A 45 -6.21 3.19 -19.14
N LEU A 46 -5.10 2.99 -19.85
CA LEU A 46 -4.23 1.83 -19.72
C LEU A 46 -2.84 2.28 -19.30
N LEU A 47 -2.34 1.76 -18.18
CA LEU A 47 -0.99 1.97 -17.70
C LEU A 47 -0.24 0.63 -17.68
N ILE A 48 1.00 0.63 -18.17
CA ILE A 48 1.89 -0.54 -18.18
C ILE A 48 3.28 -0.10 -17.73
N GLY A 49 3.84 -0.79 -16.74
CA GLY A 49 5.18 -0.54 -16.25
C GLY A 49 5.29 -0.62 -14.73
N ILE A 50 6.28 0.05 -14.18
CA ILE A 50 6.52 0.14 -12.74
C ILE A 50 5.89 1.44 -12.23
N ASN A 51 4.96 1.32 -11.27
CA ASN A 51 4.26 2.47 -10.71
C ASN A 51 4.06 2.34 -9.20
N LYS A 52 3.81 3.47 -8.54
CA LYS A 52 3.35 3.53 -7.15
C LYS A 52 1.88 3.93 -7.13
N VAL A 53 1.09 3.17 -6.39
CA VAL A 53 -0.33 3.40 -6.16
C VAL A 53 -0.54 3.53 -4.67
N PHE A 54 -1.22 4.56 -4.25
CA PHE A 54 -1.60 4.75 -2.85
C PHE A 54 -3.11 4.62 -2.70
N TRP A 55 -3.51 3.79 -1.73
CA TRP A 55 -4.88 3.68 -1.27
C TRP A 55 -4.91 3.98 0.22
N GLY A 56 -5.78 4.83 0.65
CA GLY A 56 -5.93 5.16 2.05
C GLY A 56 -6.54 6.53 2.27
N VAL A 57 -7.13 6.71 3.44
CA VAL A 57 -7.76 7.96 3.89
C VAL A 57 -7.38 8.31 5.34
N THR A 58 -6.91 7.33 6.13
CA THR A 58 -6.47 7.51 7.52
C THR A 58 -5.01 7.96 7.58
N GLU A 59 -4.54 8.46 8.74
CA GLU A 59 -3.20 9.05 8.89
C GLU A 59 -2.23 8.11 9.63
N SER A 60 -2.74 7.32 10.58
CA SER A 60 -1.87 6.53 11.45
C SER A 60 -1.45 5.18 10.87
N VAL A 61 -2.31 4.54 10.10
CA VAL A 61 -2.07 3.25 9.42
C VAL A 61 -2.97 3.17 8.19
N HIS A 62 -2.41 2.78 7.05
CA HIS A 62 -3.13 2.62 5.78
C HIS A 62 -3.43 1.14 5.53
N LEU A 63 -4.49 0.62 6.16
CA LEU A 63 -4.86 -0.81 6.07
C LEU A 63 -5.19 -1.26 4.65
N VAL A 64 -5.72 -0.34 3.84
CA VAL A 64 -6.16 -0.63 2.46
C VAL A 64 -5.03 -0.53 1.44
N ASP A 65 -3.85 -0.01 1.81
CA ASP A 65 -2.71 0.19 0.91
C ASP A 65 -1.88 -1.09 0.72
N ILE A 66 -2.32 -1.96 -0.20
CA ILE A 66 -1.77 -3.31 -0.40
C ILE A 66 -1.06 -3.52 -1.74
N ILE A 67 -1.09 -2.58 -2.67
CA ILE A 67 -0.52 -2.80 -4.02
C ILE A 67 1.00 -2.82 -3.97
N ASN A 68 1.61 -1.78 -3.40
CA ASN A 68 3.05 -1.60 -3.37
C ASN A 68 3.68 -2.18 -2.10
N GLN A 69 4.87 -2.72 -2.24
CA GLN A 69 5.67 -3.18 -1.11
C GLN A 69 6.28 -2.01 -0.36
N THR A 70 6.39 -2.12 0.96
CA THR A 70 7.05 -1.14 1.84
C THR A 70 8.56 -1.20 1.72
N ASP A 71 9.21 -0.04 1.70
CA ASP A 71 10.67 0.12 1.67
C ASP A 71 11.18 0.51 3.06
N LEU A 72 11.45 -0.49 3.92
CA LEU A 72 11.90 -0.25 5.31
C LEU A 72 13.35 0.23 5.43
N VAL A 73 14.14 0.19 4.35
CA VAL A 73 15.50 0.77 4.37
C VAL A 73 15.48 2.26 4.14
N GLU A 74 14.41 2.80 3.52
CA GLU A 74 14.27 4.24 3.35
C GLU A 74 13.77 4.89 4.62
N ASP A 75 12.60 4.50 5.09
CA ASP A 75 12.03 5.02 6.32
C ASP A 75 11.29 3.93 7.10
N LEU A 76 11.21 4.10 8.42
CA LEU A 76 10.57 3.15 9.34
C LEU A 76 9.10 3.44 9.58
N ASP A 77 8.62 4.60 9.17
CA ASP A 77 7.20 4.98 9.27
C ASP A 77 6.31 4.20 8.29
N GLN A 78 6.93 3.41 7.38
CA GLN A 78 6.28 2.57 6.37
C GLN A 78 5.57 3.34 5.25
N GLU A 79 5.81 4.64 5.14
CA GLU A 79 5.24 5.49 4.09
C GLU A 79 5.95 5.28 2.75
N ASP A 80 7.27 5.01 2.79
CA ASP A 80 8.02 4.77 1.57
C ASP A 80 7.69 3.42 0.95
N LYS A 81 7.36 3.45 -0.34
CA LYS A 81 6.96 2.27 -1.12
C LYS A 81 7.88 2.04 -2.31
N LEU A 82 8.14 0.76 -2.58
CA LEU A 82 8.80 0.31 -3.81
C LEU A 82 7.85 0.43 -5.00
N GLY A 83 8.39 0.77 -6.18
CA GLY A 83 7.62 0.73 -7.42
C GLY A 83 7.19 -0.71 -7.74
N GLN A 84 5.92 -0.94 -8.08
CA GLN A 84 5.36 -2.25 -8.39
C GLN A 84 5.20 -2.41 -9.91
N PRO A 85 5.76 -3.46 -10.53
CA PRO A 85 5.42 -3.83 -11.90
C PRO A 85 3.95 -4.14 -12.04
N MET A 86 3.26 -3.48 -12.97
CA MET A 86 1.81 -3.64 -13.11
C MET A 86 1.32 -3.36 -14.53
N VAL A 87 0.15 -3.93 -14.82
CA VAL A 87 -0.78 -3.46 -15.83
C VAL A 87 -2.02 -2.98 -15.09
N ASN A 88 -2.38 -1.72 -15.25
CA ASN A 88 -3.62 -1.15 -14.71
C ASN A 88 -4.53 -0.71 -15.85
N LEU A 89 -5.77 -1.16 -15.78
CA LEU A 89 -6.87 -0.70 -16.63
C LEU A 89 -7.86 0.08 -15.76
N ALA A 90 -8.01 1.37 -16.01
CA ALA A 90 -8.97 2.23 -15.34
C ALA A 90 -10.14 2.54 -16.26
N VAL A 91 -11.36 2.39 -15.77
CA VAL A 91 -12.61 2.67 -16.50
C VAL A 91 -13.46 3.61 -15.67
N GLN A 92 -13.68 4.83 -16.17
CA GLN A 92 -14.47 5.86 -15.52
C GLN A 92 -15.76 6.16 -16.26
N LYS A 93 -16.82 6.33 -15.49
CA LYS A 93 -18.13 6.80 -15.96
C LYS A 93 -18.93 7.42 -14.81
N ASP A 94 -20.18 7.85 -15.10
CA ASP A 94 -21.10 8.43 -14.10
C ASP A 94 -21.32 7.54 -12.85
N TRP A 95 -21.12 6.24 -12.97
CA TRP A 95 -21.23 5.29 -11.86
C TRP A 95 -19.97 5.18 -11.01
N GLY A 96 -18.89 5.86 -11.35
CA GLY A 96 -17.62 5.85 -10.61
C GLY A 96 -16.41 5.41 -11.44
N LEU A 97 -15.32 5.11 -10.77
CA LEU A 97 -14.06 4.64 -11.32
C LEU A 97 -13.82 3.19 -10.92
N LEU A 98 -13.54 2.34 -11.90
CA LEU A 98 -13.14 0.94 -11.71
C LEU A 98 -11.70 0.77 -12.19
N ASN A 99 -10.82 0.30 -11.31
CA ASN A 99 -9.45 -0.08 -11.64
C ASN A 99 -9.28 -1.59 -11.55
N VAL A 100 -8.63 -2.17 -12.55
CA VAL A 100 -8.22 -3.58 -12.59
C VAL A 100 -6.70 -3.62 -12.67
N TYR A 101 -6.07 -4.31 -11.71
CA TYR A 101 -4.63 -4.46 -11.65
C TYR A 101 -4.23 -5.91 -11.88
N ILE A 102 -3.20 -6.09 -12.71
CA ILE A 102 -2.44 -7.33 -12.86
C ILE A 102 -1.01 -7.02 -12.46
N LEU A 103 -0.50 -7.74 -11.46
CA LEU A 103 0.83 -7.54 -10.89
C LEU A 103 1.67 -8.79 -11.20
N PRO A 104 2.43 -8.77 -12.31
CA PRO A 104 3.08 -9.98 -12.85
C PRO A 104 4.34 -10.39 -12.10
N TYR A 105 4.79 -9.60 -11.15
CA TYR A 105 6.00 -9.81 -10.38
C TYR A 105 5.84 -9.23 -8.99
N PHE A 106 6.17 -10.02 -7.95
CA PHE A 106 6.18 -9.58 -6.57
C PHE A 106 7.55 -8.99 -6.21
N ARG A 107 7.56 -7.89 -5.48
CA ARG A 107 8.78 -7.31 -4.91
C ARG A 107 8.83 -7.60 -3.41
N GLU A 108 9.94 -8.17 -2.96
CA GLU A 108 10.17 -8.42 -1.54
C GLU A 108 10.30 -7.12 -0.75
N ARG A 109 9.97 -7.19 0.53
CA ARG A 109 10.17 -6.08 1.47
C ARG A 109 11.65 -5.92 1.75
N THR A 110 12.14 -4.70 1.72
CA THR A 110 13.49 -4.37 2.14
C THR A 110 13.59 -4.32 3.66
N PHE A 111 14.76 -4.67 4.20
CA PHE A 111 15.02 -4.61 5.63
C PHE A 111 16.38 -3.99 5.89
N PRO A 112 16.55 -3.21 7.00
CA PRO A 112 17.85 -2.70 7.42
C PRO A 112 18.85 -3.83 7.64
N GLY A 113 20.09 -3.64 7.22
CA GLY A 113 21.18 -4.59 7.38
C GLY A 113 21.64 -4.77 8.83
N VAL A 114 22.66 -5.61 9.03
CA VAL A 114 23.21 -5.93 10.37
C VAL A 114 23.77 -4.71 11.09
N ASP A 115 24.26 -3.73 10.39
CA ASP A 115 24.78 -2.47 10.87
C ASP A 115 23.73 -1.34 10.84
N GLY A 116 22.53 -1.64 10.35
CA GLY A 116 21.41 -0.73 10.23
C GLY A 116 20.91 -0.23 11.58
N ARG A 117 20.69 1.09 11.70
CA ARG A 117 20.35 1.78 12.97
C ARG A 117 19.06 1.27 13.61
N PHE A 118 18.10 0.87 12.79
CA PHE A 118 16.73 0.52 13.21
C PHE A 118 16.36 -0.93 12.86
N ARG A 119 17.36 -1.80 12.79
CA ARG A 119 17.13 -3.23 12.55
C ARG A 119 16.42 -3.91 13.72
N ALA A 120 15.76 -5.02 13.42
CA ALA A 120 15.26 -5.94 14.43
C ALA A 120 16.41 -6.49 15.31
N PRO A 121 16.12 -7.05 16.51
CA PRO A 121 17.13 -7.69 17.36
C PRO A 121 17.93 -8.77 16.65
N LEU A 122 17.27 -9.58 15.79
CA LEU A 122 17.92 -10.47 14.84
C LEU A 122 17.87 -9.82 13.45
N PRO A 123 18.96 -9.86 12.67
CA PRO A 123 18.94 -9.37 11.28
C PRO A 123 17.98 -10.22 10.45
N VAL A 124 17.38 -9.60 9.45
CA VAL A 124 16.52 -10.30 8.48
C VAL A 124 17.38 -10.67 7.26
N ASN A 125 17.48 -11.97 6.99
CA ASN A 125 18.11 -12.48 5.78
C ASN A 125 17.02 -12.63 4.70
N TRP A 126 16.84 -11.61 3.90
CA TRP A 126 15.84 -11.57 2.83
C TRP A 126 16.28 -12.29 1.55
N ASP A 127 17.58 -12.58 1.38
CA ASP A 127 18.07 -13.42 0.27
C ASP A 127 17.55 -14.87 0.34
N ASP A 128 17.22 -15.34 1.54
CA ASP A 128 16.66 -16.67 1.79
C ASP A 128 15.12 -16.64 1.96
N ALA A 129 14.44 -15.63 1.43
CA ALA A 129 12.99 -15.50 1.51
C ALA A 129 12.26 -16.76 1.04
N GLU A 130 11.27 -17.18 1.82
CA GLU A 130 10.42 -18.32 1.53
C GLU A 130 9.01 -17.88 1.13
N TYR A 131 8.31 -18.72 0.35
CA TYR A 131 7.02 -18.41 -0.23
C TYR A 131 6.08 -19.59 -0.14
N GLU A 132 4.82 -19.32 0.13
CA GLU A 132 3.76 -20.31 0.01
C GLU A 132 3.55 -20.71 -1.46
N SER A 133 3.59 -19.75 -2.38
CA SER A 133 3.46 -20.01 -3.81
C SER A 133 4.73 -20.63 -4.40
N GLY A 134 4.57 -21.72 -5.17
CA GLY A 134 5.68 -22.33 -5.92
C GLY A 134 6.26 -21.43 -7.01
N ASP A 135 5.53 -20.42 -7.47
CA ASP A 135 5.98 -19.43 -8.47
C ASP A 135 6.79 -18.31 -7.84
N LYS A 136 6.85 -18.25 -6.49
CA LYS A 136 7.63 -17.28 -5.71
C LYS A 136 7.33 -15.83 -6.14
N ASP A 137 8.39 -15.06 -6.42
CA ASP A 137 8.36 -13.68 -6.90
C ASP A 137 7.66 -13.50 -8.27
N LYS A 138 7.47 -14.59 -9.02
CA LYS A 138 6.75 -14.60 -10.31
C LYS A 138 5.28 -14.93 -10.19
N HIS A 139 4.78 -15.06 -8.97
CA HIS A 139 3.33 -15.20 -8.76
C HIS A 139 2.62 -13.95 -9.29
N VAL A 140 1.53 -14.19 -10.06
CA VAL A 140 0.73 -13.10 -10.62
C VAL A 140 -0.36 -12.73 -9.64
N ASP A 141 -0.24 -11.55 -9.04
CA ASP A 141 -1.24 -11.00 -8.13
C ASP A 141 -2.31 -10.21 -8.88
N PHE A 142 -3.47 -10.07 -8.26
CA PHE A 142 -4.65 -9.44 -8.84
C PHE A 142 -5.27 -8.44 -7.86
N ALA A 143 -5.69 -7.26 -8.37
CA ALA A 143 -6.52 -6.36 -7.59
C ALA A 143 -7.62 -5.71 -8.43
N LEU A 144 -8.74 -5.45 -7.77
CA LEU A 144 -9.87 -4.71 -8.30
C LEU A 144 -10.24 -3.62 -7.30
N ARG A 145 -10.35 -2.36 -7.75
CA ARG A 145 -10.80 -1.25 -6.91
C ARG A 145 -11.91 -0.48 -7.60
N TYR A 146 -13.00 -0.32 -6.89
CA TYR A 146 -14.07 0.60 -7.25
C TYR A 146 -14.06 1.81 -6.34
N SER A 147 -14.15 3.01 -6.90
CA SER A 147 -14.28 4.25 -6.13
C SER A 147 -15.35 5.17 -6.70
N HIS A 148 -16.06 5.85 -5.81
CA HIS A 148 -17.09 6.80 -6.17
C HIS A 148 -17.30 7.84 -5.06
N TYR A 149 -17.87 8.98 -5.43
CA TYR A 149 -18.28 10.00 -4.48
C TYR A 149 -19.82 10.17 -4.49
N PHE A 150 -20.39 10.26 -3.31
CA PHE A 150 -21.83 10.47 -3.09
C PHE A 150 -22.03 11.76 -2.29
N GLY A 151 -22.10 12.91 -2.99
CA GLY A 151 -22.13 14.21 -2.34
C GLY A 151 -20.82 14.49 -1.57
N ASP A 152 -20.90 14.54 -0.25
CA ASP A 152 -19.78 14.83 0.64
C ASP A 152 -19.04 13.56 1.12
N VAL A 153 -19.39 12.39 0.57
CA VAL A 153 -18.81 11.08 0.95
C VAL A 153 -18.03 10.50 -0.20
N ASP A 154 -16.74 10.23 0.01
CA ASP A 154 -15.89 9.44 -0.88
C ASP A 154 -15.84 8.00 -0.37
N VAL A 155 -15.97 7.03 -1.28
CA VAL A 155 -15.98 5.59 -0.97
C VAL A 155 -15.05 4.86 -1.91
N GLY A 156 -14.19 4.00 -1.35
CA GLY A 156 -13.40 3.02 -2.06
C GLY A 156 -13.70 1.61 -1.57
N LEU A 157 -13.88 0.68 -2.50
CA LEU A 157 -14.05 -0.74 -2.24
C LEU A 157 -13.02 -1.50 -3.06
N TYR A 158 -12.33 -2.48 -2.49
CA TYR A 158 -11.39 -3.28 -3.25
C TYR A 158 -11.38 -4.75 -2.86
N TYR A 159 -10.88 -5.54 -3.78
CA TYR A 159 -10.49 -6.93 -3.59
C TYR A 159 -9.05 -7.10 -4.08
N PHE A 160 -8.25 -7.78 -3.29
CA PHE A 160 -6.87 -8.18 -3.62
C PHE A 160 -6.71 -9.68 -3.42
N ARG A 161 -6.01 -10.32 -4.34
CA ARG A 161 -5.57 -11.71 -4.22
C ARG A 161 -4.13 -11.82 -4.68
N GLY A 162 -3.25 -12.32 -3.83
CA GLY A 162 -1.86 -12.46 -4.16
C GLY A 162 -0.94 -12.61 -2.96
N THR A 163 0.33 -12.38 -3.18
CA THR A 163 1.38 -12.47 -2.17
C THR A 163 1.25 -11.36 -1.13
N ASN A 164 1.23 -11.71 0.15
CA ASN A 164 1.11 -10.76 1.25
C ASN A 164 2.31 -9.78 1.26
N ARG A 165 2.02 -8.49 1.43
CA ARG A 165 3.09 -7.45 1.54
C ARG A 165 3.73 -7.42 2.93
N GLU A 166 3.12 -8.07 3.92
CA GLU A 166 3.63 -8.23 5.28
C GLU A 166 4.10 -9.67 5.46
N PRO A 167 5.43 -9.97 5.34
CA PRO A 167 5.92 -11.32 5.55
C PRO A 167 5.88 -11.70 7.02
N ARG A 168 5.68 -12.97 7.32
CA ARG A 168 6.02 -13.54 8.62
C ARG A 168 7.53 -13.63 8.74
N LEU A 169 8.07 -13.24 9.90
CA LEU A 169 9.49 -13.36 10.17
C LEU A 169 9.73 -14.59 11.03
N GLU A 170 10.30 -15.63 10.42
CA GLU A 170 10.60 -16.89 11.08
C GLU A 170 12.06 -16.95 11.52
N VAL A 171 12.32 -17.56 12.69
CA VAL A 171 13.71 -17.71 13.15
C VAL A 171 14.38 -18.79 12.30
N ALA A 172 15.46 -18.41 11.62
CA ALA A 172 16.23 -19.35 10.81
C ALA A 172 16.79 -20.52 11.66
N PRO A 173 17.06 -21.69 11.08
CA PRO A 173 17.56 -22.86 11.81
C PRO A 173 18.87 -22.64 12.60
N ASN A 174 19.66 -21.63 12.20
CA ASN A 174 20.88 -21.23 12.91
C ASN A 174 20.61 -20.40 14.18
N GLY A 175 19.37 -19.94 14.41
CA GLY A 175 18.96 -19.12 15.57
C GLY A 175 19.57 -17.72 15.64
N ARG A 176 20.14 -17.21 14.55
CA ARG A 176 20.89 -15.95 14.51
C ARG A 176 20.31 -14.89 13.59
N GLU A 177 19.35 -15.27 12.78
CA GLU A 177 18.69 -14.41 11.80
C GLU A 177 17.22 -14.76 11.63
N LEU A 178 16.47 -13.89 11.01
CA LEU A 178 15.07 -14.08 10.63
C LEU A 178 15.00 -14.28 9.11
N THR A 179 14.14 -15.21 8.69
CA THR A 179 13.81 -15.46 7.28
C THR A 179 12.38 -14.97 7.03
N PRO A 180 12.14 -14.11 6.05
CA PRO A 180 10.79 -13.69 5.69
C PRO A 180 10.07 -14.83 4.94
N PHE A 181 8.84 -15.12 5.35
CA PHE A 181 7.94 -16.03 4.66
C PHE A 181 6.73 -15.27 4.11
N TYR A 182 6.46 -15.42 2.82
CA TYR A 182 5.39 -14.72 2.12
C TYR A 182 4.21 -15.63 1.84
N ASP A 183 3.13 -15.43 2.59
CA ASP A 183 1.86 -16.15 2.43
C ASP A 183 1.06 -15.60 1.24
N GLN A 184 0.13 -16.40 0.72
CA GLN A 184 -0.89 -15.94 -0.22
C GLN A 184 -2.12 -15.47 0.56
N VAL A 185 -2.68 -14.33 0.16
CA VAL A 185 -3.83 -13.74 0.84
C VAL A 185 -4.94 -13.35 -0.12
N ASP A 186 -6.17 -13.45 0.38
CA ASP A 186 -7.35 -12.81 -0.17
C ASP A 186 -7.76 -11.68 0.76
N GLN A 187 -7.89 -10.44 0.27
CA GLN A 187 -8.27 -9.30 1.07
C GLN A 187 -9.37 -8.48 0.41
N VAL A 188 -10.38 -8.18 1.20
CA VAL A 188 -11.43 -7.19 0.86
C VAL A 188 -11.25 -6.00 1.76
N GLY A 189 -11.36 -4.80 1.22
CA GLY A 189 -11.25 -3.57 2.00
C GLY A 189 -12.21 -2.48 1.56
N LEU A 190 -12.47 -1.61 2.51
CA LEU A 190 -13.29 -0.41 2.39
C LEU A 190 -12.49 0.77 2.92
N ASP A 191 -12.48 1.86 2.17
CA ASP A 191 -12.12 3.18 2.67
C ASP A 191 -13.30 4.14 2.47
N LEU A 192 -13.49 5.04 3.45
CA LEU A 192 -14.55 6.02 3.44
C LEU A 192 -14.06 7.33 4.03
N GLN A 193 -14.33 8.43 3.33
CA GLN A 193 -14.07 9.77 3.81
C GLN A 193 -15.35 10.60 3.70
N TYR A 194 -15.72 11.29 4.77
CA TYR A 194 -16.86 12.20 4.80
C TYR A 194 -16.42 13.60 5.23
N THR A 195 -16.53 14.54 4.30
CA THR A 195 -16.13 15.94 4.51
C THR A 195 -17.36 16.81 4.71
N LYS A 196 -17.44 17.51 5.85
CA LYS A 196 -18.50 18.47 6.08
C LYS A 196 -18.05 19.65 6.94
N ASP A 197 -18.10 20.85 6.37
CA ASP A 197 -17.64 22.09 7.00
C ASP A 197 -16.18 21.94 7.46
N ALA A 198 -15.93 22.01 8.78
CA ALA A 198 -14.61 21.85 9.38
C ALA A 198 -14.29 20.39 9.79
N TRP A 199 -15.19 19.46 9.56
CA TRP A 199 -15.04 18.06 9.91
C TRP A 199 -14.63 17.20 8.71
N LEU A 200 -13.69 16.30 8.97
CA LEU A 200 -13.30 15.23 8.06
C LEU A 200 -13.32 13.91 8.83
N TRP A 201 -14.25 13.03 8.49
CA TRP A 201 -14.36 11.68 9.08
C TRP A 201 -13.69 10.68 8.16
N LYS A 202 -12.94 9.75 8.74
CA LYS A 202 -12.17 8.73 8.01
C LYS A 202 -12.43 7.35 8.57
N LEU A 203 -12.49 6.36 7.68
CA LEU A 203 -12.60 4.94 8.03
C LEU A 203 -11.84 4.11 7.00
N GLU A 204 -11.00 3.22 7.48
CA GLU A 204 -10.50 2.09 6.72
C GLU A 204 -10.85 0.79 7.45
N ALA A 205 -11.26 -0.22 6.69
CA ALA A 205 -11.55 -1.54 7.22
C ALA A 205 -11.17 -2.62 6.22
N ILE A 206 -10.61 -3.71 6.71
CA ILE A 206 -10.23 -4.87 5.92
C ILE A 206 -10.73 -6.16 6.56
N VAL A 207 -10.98 -7.15 5.69
CA VAL A 207 -11.05 -8.56 6.06
C VAL A 207 -10.01 -9.26 5.21
N ARG A 208 -9.06 -9.95 5.87
CA ARG A 208 -7.98 -10.69 5.21
C ARG A 208 -8.08 -12.17 5.58
N ASP A 209 -8.02 -13.02 4.58
CA ASP A 209 -7.88 -14.47 4.67
C ASP A 209 -6.51 -14.86 4.10
N GLY A 210 -5.84 -15.86 4.69
CA GLY A 210 -4.51 -16.29 4.29
C GLY A 210 -3.89 -17.13 5.40
N TYR A 211 -2.75 -16.70 5.96
CA TYR A 211 -2.11 -17.43 7.05
C TYR A 211 -3.04 -17.57 8.27
N ASP A 212 -3.19 -18.80 8.76
CA ASP A 212 -4.04 -19.27 9.87
C ASP A 212 -5.55 -19.03 9.66
N GLU A 213 -6.11 -18.02 10.32
CA GLU A 213 -7.53 -17.70 10.30
C GLU A 213 -7.75 -16.32 9.68
N SER A 214 -8.92 -16.16 9.07
CA SER A 214 -9.34 -14.84 8.61
C SER A 214 -9.46 -13.86 9.79
N PHE A 215 -9.09 -12.61 9.59
CA PHE A 215 -9.19 -11.56 10.59
C PHE A 215 -9.74 -10.27 10.00
N MET A 216 -10.27 -9.44 10.88
CA MET A 216 -10.68 -8.07 10.57
C MET A 216 -9.78 -7.06 11.26
N ALA A 217 -9.45 -5.98 10.53
CA ALA A 217 -8.81 -4.80 11.11
C ALA A 217 -9.52 -3.54 10.61
N SER A 218 -9.51 -2.48 11.42
CA SER A 218 -10.10 -1.20 11.06
C SER A 218 -9.40 -0.03 11.74
N VAL A 219 -9.38 1.11 11.07
CA VAL A 219 -8.98 2.41 11.60
C VAL A 219 -10.11 3.38 11.34
N ALA A 220 -10.56 4.10 12.36
CA ALA A 220 -11.60 5.11 12.22
C ALA A 220 -11.22 6.36 13.01
N GLY A 221 -11.47 7.52 12.44
CA GLY A 221 -11.12 8.76 13.09
C GLY A 221 -11.78 9.98 12.48
N PHE A 222 -11.35 11.12 12.95
CA PHE A 222 -11.77 12.40 12.41
C PHE A 222 -10.69 13.46 12.58
N GLU A 223 -10.76 14.45 11.68
CA GLU A 223 -10.06 15.71 11.81
C GLU A 223 -11.08 16.84 11.99
N TYR A 224 -10.70 17.85 12.76
CA TYR A 224 -11.46 19.07 12.91
C TYR A 224 -10.53 20.28 12.83
N THR A 225 -10.87 21.25 11.98
CA THR A 225 -10.09 22.48 11.83
C THR A 225 -10.77 23.64 12.51
N PHE A 226 -10.09 24.24 13.49
CA PHE A 226 -10.45 25.53 14.09
C PHE A 226 -9.84 26.62 13.25
N TYR A 227 -10.66 27.33 12.48
CA TYR A 227 -10.19 28.41 11.61
C TYR A 227 -9.96 29.69 12.38
N GLN A 228 -8.92 30.44 11.97
CA GLN A 228 -8.63 31.82 12.42
C GLN A 228 -8.64 31.98 13.95
N VAL A 229 -7.92 31.07 14.63
CA VAL A 229 -7.88 31.03 16.09
C VAL A 229 -7.38 32.34 16.66
N TYR A 230 -8.10 32.89 17.62
CA TYR A 230 -7.87 34.22 18.21
C TYR A 230 -7.86 35.38 17.20
N GLU A 231 -8.71 35.30 16.15
CA GLU A 231 -8.77 36.32 15.09
C GLU A 231 -7.44 36.51 14.34
N SER A 232 -6.59 35.47 14.32
CA SER A 232 -5.32 35.45 13.59
C SER A 232 -5.46 34.70 12.26
N ASP A 233 -4.40 34.71 11.44
CA ASP A 233 -4.33 33.91 10.21
C ASP A 233 -3.97 32.43 10.49
N ALA A 234 -3.91 32.00 11.75
CA ALA A 234 -3.54 30.65 12.14
C ALA A 234 -4.76 29.74 12.27
N ASP A 235 -4.69 28.56 11.65
CA ASP A 235 -5.62 27.47 11.84
C ASP A 235 -5.02 26.40 12.75
N ILE A 236 -5.85 25.74 13.57
CA ILE A 236 -5.45 24.63 14.43
C ILE A 236 -6.23 23.39 14.00
N GLY A 237 -5.53 22.35 13.53
CA GLY A 237 -6.08 21.04 13.26
C GLY A 237 -6.04 20.14 14.51
N PHE A 238 -7.10 19.40 14.74
CA PHE A 238 -7.16 18.32 15.72
C PHE A 238 -7.51 17.02 15.00
N LEU A 239 -6.67 16.00 15.20
CA LEU A 239 -6.84 14.66 14.63
C LEU A 239 -6.93 13.63 15.75
N MET A 240 -7.85 12.67 15.60
CA MET A 240 -7.97 11.52 16.48
C MET A 240 -8.36 10.29 15.68
N GLU A 241 -7.63 9.20 15.87
CA GLU A 241 -7.91 7.90 15.25
C GLU A 241 -7.93 6.79 16.30
N TYR A 242 -8.77 5.79 16.08
CA TYR A 242 -8.86 4.56 16.83
C TYR A 242 -8.57 3.38 15.90
N GLN A 243 -7.65 2.52 16.31
CA GLN A 243 -7.25 1.33 15.59
C GLN A 243 -7.79 0.08 16.29
N TYR A 244 -8.28 -0.86 15.51
CA TYR A 244 -8.71 -2.18 15.95
C TYR A 244 -8.08 -3.25 15.05
N ASP A 245 -7.49 -4.29 15.66
CA ASP A 245 -6.97 -5.47 14.96
C ASP A 245 -7.37 -6.71 15.77
N GLU A 246 -8.11 -7.61 15.13
CA GLU A 246 -8.62 -8.82 15.77
C GLU A 246 -7.49 -9.79 16.17
N ARG A 247 -6.36 -9.77 15.47
CA ARG A 247 -5.19 -10.60 15.78
C ARG A 247 -4.60 -10.27 17.15
N SER A 248 -4.60 -9.01 17.55
CA SER A 248 -4.06 -8.57 18.83
C SER A 248 -4.72 -9.20 20.06
N SER A 249 -5.94 -9.72 19.90
CA SER A 249 -6.67 -10.40 20.96
C SER A 249 -6.39 -11.92 21.03
N ARG A 250 -5.72 -12.49 20.03
CA ARG A 250 -5.47 -13.92 19.87
C ARG A 250 -4.04 -14.33 20.20
N GLU A 251 -3.07 -13.41 20.11
CA GLU A 251 -1.69 -13.70 20.48
C GLU A 251 -1.53 -13.72 22.00
N PRO A 252 -0.99 -14.81 22.59
CA PRO A 252 -0.55 -14.79 23.98
C PRO A 252 0.62 -13.82 24.12
N ALA A 253 0.51 -12.92 25.11
CA ALA A 253 1.55 -11.96 25.47
C ALA A 253 2.88 -12.65 25.85
#